data_5939b859d76950a7cfee22370514a5d3
#
_entry.id   5939b859d76950a7cfee22370514a5d3
#
_cell.length_a   1.000
_cell.length_b   1.000
_cell.length_c   1.000
_cell.angle_alpha   90.00
_cell.angle_beta   90.00
_cell.angle_gamma   90.00
#
_symmetry.space_group_name_H-M   'P 1'
#
loop_
_entity.id
_entity.type
_entity.pdbx_description
1 polymer ?
#
loop_
_entity_poly.entity_id
_entity_poly.type
_entity_poly.pdbx_seq_one_letter_code
_entity_poly.pdbx_strand_id
1 'polypeptide(L)'
;MPDITFPAPESHVPGYLAVPDGQGPWPGVVVVQDVLGMTTDLRRITDRLAASGYLAMAPALYGRRPKIKCMISTIRAHFAGRGAAYDDLVAARDHLIADERCTGKVGLVGFCMGAGFCLVLSSQGIFDASAANYGLLPQDIEPLSRSCPVVASFGAKDRIVAGGTAAKLEAVLARGEVPRDIKEYSDVGHSFMNNWGIPGPVRIIERIARMAYSEPEAEDAWQRILGFFREHLS
;
A
#
# COMPACT_ATOMS: atom_id res chain seq x y z
N MET A 1 16.60 9.23 8.24
CA MET A 1 15.23 9.53 8.64
C MET A 1 14.83 8.63 9.79
N PRO A 2 14.15 9.10 10.82
CA PRO A 2 14.03 8.35 12.07
C PRO A 2 12.95 7.28 12.00
N ASP A 3 13.26 6.14 12.63
CA ASP A 3 12.24 5.26 13.16
C ASP A 3 11.45 6.04 14.20
N ILE A 4 10.12 5.96 14.13
CA ILE A 4 9.21 6.60 15.07
C ILE A 4 8.40 5.55 15.82
N THR A 5 7.70 5.98 16.84
CA THR A 5 6.71 5.17 17.54
C THR A 5 5.47 6.04 17.76
N PHE A 6 4.31 5.54 17.41
CA PHE A 6 3.05 6.28 17.52
C PHE A 6 2.00 5.46 18.31
N PRO A 7 1.04 6.12 18.99
CA PRO A 7 -0.02 5.45 19.73
C PRO A 7 -1.02 4.77 18.79
N ALA A 8 -1.46 3.56 19.15
CA ALA A 8 -2.53 2.82 18.51
C ALA A 8 -3.40 2.14 19.59
N PRO A 9 -4.64 1.69 19.28
CA PRO A 9 -5.59 1.24 20.30
C PRO A 9 -5.06 0.18 21.27
N GLU A 10 -4.30 -0.81 20.80
CA GLU A 10 -3.79 -1.88 21.66
C GLU A 10 -2.42 -1.57 22.29
N SER A 11 -1.61 -0.74 21.67
CA SER A 11 -0.26 -0.38 22.15
C SER A 11 0.39 0.67 21.24
N HIS A 12 1.65 1.02 21.50
CA HIS A 12 2.44 1.81 20.55
C HIS A 12 2.95 0.94 19.42
N VAL A 13 2.91 1.48 18.20
CA VAL A 13 3.37 0.83 16.97
C VAL A 13 4.63 1.53 16.47
N PRO A 14 5.72 0.79 16.22
CA PRO A 14 6.87 1.34 15.53
C PRO A 14 6.53 1.66 14.07
N GLY A 15 7.18 2.66 13.50
CA GLY A 15 7.01 3.03 12.10
C GLY A 15 8.22 3.75 11.53
N TYR A 16 8.22 3.95 10.25
CA TYR A 16 9.21 4.73 9.53
C TYR A 16 8.53 5.95 8.92
N LEU A 17 8.97 7.15 9.27
CA LEU A 17 8.44 8.42 8.77
C LEU A 17 9.47 9.07 7.84
N ALA A 18 9.08 9.35 6.61
CA ALA A 18 9.83 10.13 5.65
C ALA A 18 9.14 11.46 5.39
N VAL A 19 9.90 12.55 5.52
CA VAL A 19 9.41 13.92 5.40
C VAL A 19 10.01 14.53 4.14
N PRO A 20 9.21 15.21 3.30
CA PRO A 20 9.73 15.93 2.13
C PRO A 20 10.73 17.01 2.51
N ASP A 21 11.59 17.37 1.58
CA ASP A 21 12.43 18.57 1.71
C ASP A 21 11.61 19.86 1.54
N GLY A 22 11.99 20.93 2.22
CA GLY A 22 11.35 22.25 2.10
C GLY A 22 10.33 22.54 3.19
N GLN A 23 9.38 23.41 2.87
CA GLN A 23 8.32 23.86 3.80
C GLN A 23 6.98 23.27 3.37
N GLY A 24 6.31 22.54 4.30
CA GLY A 24 4.96 22.03 4.10
C GLY A 24 3.87 23.11 4.15
N PRO A 25 2.62 22.74 4.31
CA PRO A 25 2.18 21.36 4.61
C PRO A 25 2.12 20.46 3.34
N TRP A 26 2.25 19.15 3.54
CA TRP A 26 2.19 18.12 2.49
C TRP A 26 1.04 17.14 2.70
N PRO A 27 0.46 16.57 1.65
CA PRO A 27 -0.47 15.45 1.81
C PRO A 27 0.22 14.25 2.47
N GLY A 28 -0.51 13.56 3.35
CA GLY A 28 -0.02 12.37 4.02
C GLY A 28 -0.17 11.12 3.13
N VAL A 29 0.72 10.13 3.28
CA VAL A 29 0.56 8.80 2.69
C VAL A 29 0.96 7.72 3.68
N VAL A 30 0.02 6.80 3.98
CA VAL A 30 0.32 5.58 4.74
C VAL A 30 0.78 4.50 3.77
N VAL A 31 2.00 3.98 4.00
CA VAL A 31 2.63 2.95 3.17
C VAL A 31 2.46 1.59 3.84
N VAL A 32 1.69 0.69 3.22
CA VAL A 32 1.32 -0.58 3.80
C VAL A 32 2.24 -1.69 3.31
N GLN A 33 2.93 -2.33 4.25
CA GLN A 33 3.90 -3.40 4.00
C GLN A 33 3.30 -4.62 3.28
N ASP A 34 4.14 -5.32 2.55
CA ASP A 34 3.87 -6.67 2.08
C ASP A 34 4.03 -7.73 3.20
N VAL A 35 4.00 -9.01 2.85
CA VAL A 35 4.18 -10.11 3.81
C VAL A 35 5.57 -10.16 4.45
N LEU A 36 6.58 -9.50 3.86
CA LEU A 36 7.95 -9.46 4.39
C LEU A 36 8.11 -8.44 5.52
N GLY A 37 7.17 -7.52 5.67
CA GLY A 37 7.18 -6.52 6.73
C GLY A 37 8.02 -5.28 6.40
N MET A 38 8.63 -4.67 7.43
CA MET A 38 9.47 -3.49 7.30
C MET A 38 10.84 -3.85 6.70
N THR A 39 10.88 -3.94 5.37
CA THR A 39 12.10 -4.20 4.58
C THR A 39 12.84 -2.91 4.22
N THR A 40 14.07 -3.02 3.75
CA THR A 40 14.80 -1.89 3.13
C THR A 40 14.05 -1.34 1.91
N ASP A 41 13.40 -2.22 1.15
CA ASP A 41 12.58 -1.82 0.00
C ASP A 41 11.38 -0.97 0.41
N LEU A 42 10.66 -1.35 1.47
CA LEU A 42 9.53 -0.56 1.98
C LEU A 42 9.98 0.83 2.45
N ARG A 43 11.15 0.92 3.11
CA ARG A 43 11.74 2.22 3.49
C ARG A 43 12.07 3.06 2.27
N ARG A 44 12.68 2.48 1.24
CA ARG A 44 12.98 3.17 -0.01
C ARG A 44 11.72 3.66 -0.74
N ILE A 45 10.65 2.87 -0.71
CA ILE A 45 9.33 3.27 -1.22
C ILE A 45 8.80 4.48 -0.45
N THR A 46 8.92 4.47 0.87
CA THR A 46 8.50 5.58 1.74
C THR A 46 9.32 6.84 1.46
N ASP A 47 10.64 6.70 1.30
CA ASP A 47 11.54 7.81 0.92
C ASP A 47 11.20 8.37 -0.47
N ARG A 48 10.84 7.50 -1.43
CA ARG A 48 10.42 7.92 -2.78
C ARG A 48 9.16 8.79 -2.73
N LEU A 49 8.19 8.45 -1.89
CA LEU A 49 6.99 9.27 -1.69
C LEU A 49 7.34 10.63 -1.07
N ALA A 50 8.24 10.66 -0.09
CA ALA A 50 8.70 11.91 0.50
C ALA A 50 9.42 12.78 -0.53
N ALA A 51 10.31 12.20 -1.34
CA ALA A 51 10.96 12.90 -2.45
C ALA A 51 9.97 13.41 -3.52
N SER A 52 8.76 12.85 -3.55
CA SER A 52 7.68 13.25 -4.45
C SER A 52 6.69 14.24 -3.82
N GLY A 53 6.97 14.74 -2.59
CA GLY A 53 6.19 15.79 -1.92
C GLY A 53 5.08 15.26 -1.00
N TYR A 54 5.16 14.02 -0.50
CA TYR A 54 4.19 13.45 0.44
C TYR A 54 4.82 13.20 1.81
N LEU A 55 4.15 13.58 2.89
CA LEU A 55 4.51 13.17 4.24
C LEU A 55 4.18 11.68 4.38
N ALA A 56 5.20 10.80 4.20
CA ALA A 56 4.99 9.37 4.04
C ALA A 56 5.35 8.59 5.31
N MET A 57 4.49 7.65 5.70
CA MET A 57 4.67 6.85 6.90
C MET A 57 4.39 5.38 6.65
N ALA A 58 5.34 4.50 6.98
CA ALA A 58 5.19 3.06 6.96
C ALA A 58 5.08 2.50 8.39
N PRO A 59 3.89 2.09 8.88
CA PRO A 59 3.76 1.39 10.15
C PRO A 59 4.35 -0.01 10.07
N ALA A 60 5.09 -0.43 11.12
CA ALA A 60 5.65 -1.78 11.21
C ALA A 60 4.63 -2.73 11.84
N LEU A 61 3.72 -3.30 11.04
CA LEU A 61 2.64 -4.17 11.54
C LEU A 61 3.15 -5.43 12.28
N TYR A 62 4.42 -5.80 12.08
CA TYR A 62 5.10 -6.87 12.83
C TYR A 62 5.99 -6.33 13.95
N GLY A 63 5.95 -5.04 14.23
CA GLY A 63 6.86 -4.37 15.16
C GLY A 63 6.59 -4.63 16.64
N ARG A 64 5.38 -5.08 16.98
CA ARG A 64 5.04 -5.52 18.34
C ARG A 64 5.70 -6.86 18.65
N ARG A 65 5.96 -7.14 19.89
CA ARG A 65 6.56 -8.43 20.31
C ARG A 65 5.49 -9.38 20.85
N PRO A 66 5.61 -10.68 20.58
CA PRO A 66 6.56 -11.39 19.70
C PRO A 66 6.20 -11.26 18.22
N LYS A 67 7.19 -11.00 17.35
CA LYS A 67 7.01 -10.77 15.89
C LYS A 67 6.15 -11.84 15.20
N ILE A 68 6.37 -13.12 15.51
CA ILE A 68 5.63 -14.25 14.91
C ILE A 68 4.12 -14.15 15.21
N LYS A 69 3.73 -13.76 16.43
CA LYS A 69 2.32 -13.58 16.79
C LYS A 69 1.72 -12.41 16.01
N CYS A 70 2.44 -11.29 15.88
CA CYS A 70 2.02 -10.15 15.08
C CYS A 70 1.83 -10.53 13.60
N MET A 71 2.78 -11.26 13.01
CA MET A 71 2.69 -11.72 11.63
C MET A 71 1.44 -12.60 11.41
N ILE A 72 1.20 -13.58 12.28
CA ILE A 72 0.02 -14.45 12.19
C ILE A 72 -1.26 -13.63 12.36
N SER A 73 -1.30 -12.71 13.33
CA SER A 73 -2.44 -11.81 13.56
C SER A 73 -2.73 -10.93 12.35
N THR A 74 -1.69 -10.33 11.74
CA THR A 74 -1.81 -9.47 10.56
C THR A 74 -2.32 -10.25 9.35
N ILE A 75 -1.79 -11.47 9.11
CA ILE A 75 -2.27 -12.34 8.01
C ILE A 75 -3.74 -12.72 8.23
N ARG A 76 -4.13 -13.07 9.47
CA ARG A 76 -5.54 -13.36 9.80
C ARG A 76 -6.43 -12.14 9.59
N ALA A 77 -5.98 -10.95 10.02
CA ALA A 77 -6.69 -9.70 9.82
C ALA A 77 -6.90 -9.41 8.33
N HIS A 78 -5.86 -9.62 7.49
CA HIS A 78 -5.97 -9.46 6.04
C HIS A 78 -7.12 -10.27 5.45
N PHE A 79 -7.22 -11.56 5.77
CA PHE A 79 -8.31 -12.40 5.27
C PHE A 79 -9.67 -12.12 5.93
N ALA A 80 -9.68 -11.64 7.16
CA ALA A 80 -10.92 -11.30 7.88
C ALA A 80 -11.48 -9.92 7.52
N GLY A 81 -10.71 -9.05 6.86
CA GLY A 81 -11.09 -7.66 6.55
C GLY A 81 -11.21 -6.77 7.80
N ARG A 82 -10.68 -7.19 8.96
CA ARG A 82 -10.76 -6.48 10.25
C ARG A 82 -9.71 -6.96 11.25
N GLY A 83 -9.44 -6.16 12.29
CA GLY A 83 -8.55 -6.51 13.40
C GLY A 83 -7.41 -5.52 13.57
N ALA A 84 -6.56 -5.76 14.58
CA ALA A 84 -5.54 -4.82 15.05
C ALA A 84 -4.65 -4.20 13.96
N ALA A 85 -4.37 -4.93 12.86
CA ALA A 85 -3.59 -4.39 11.76
C ALA A 85 -4.33 -3.24 11.02
N TYR A 86 -5.66 -3.31 10.91
CA TYR A 86 -6.47 -2.21 10.36
C TYR A 86 -6.47 -1.03 11.32
N ASP A 87 -6.63 -1.28 12.62
CA ASP A 87 -6.61 -0.25 13.65
C ASP A 87 -5.25 0.47 13.69
N ASP A 88 -4.14 -0.25 13.48
CA ASP A 88 -2.79 0.31 13.38
C ASP A 88 -2.63 1.21 12.15
N LEU A 89 -3.23 0.84 11.01
CA LEU A 89 -3.20 1.64 9.79
C LEU A 89 -4.05 2.92 9.94
N VAL A 90 -5.19 2.83 10.60
CA VAL A 90 -6.02 4.01 10.94
C VAL A 90 -5.27 4.92 11.91
N ALA A 91 -4.63 4.36 12.95
CA ALA A 91 -3.82 5.14 13.88
C ALA A 91 -2.62 5.81 13.19
N ALA A 92 -2.00 5.17 12.20
CA ALA A 92 -0.94 5.78 11.38
C ALA A 92 -1.47 6.99 10.58
N ARG A 93 -2.66 6.88 10.00
CA ARG A 93 -3.35 7.99 9.34
C ARG A 93 -3.61 9.14 10.32
N ASP A 94 -4.16 8.85 11.47
CA ASP A 94 -4.51 9.86 12.48
C ASP A 94 -3.25 10.55 13.02
N HIS A 95 -2.14 9.81 13.14
CA HIS A 95 -0.83 10.37 13.48
C HIS A 95 -0.33 11.36 12.43
N LEU A 96 -0.50 11.05 11.12
CA LEU A 96 -0.17 11.97 10.05
C LEU A 96 -1.05 13.22 10.07
N ILE A 97 -2.36 13.08 10.29
CA ILE A 97 -3.29 14.22 10.37
C ILE A 97 -2.97 15.14 11.55
N ALA A 98 -2.51 14.58 12.67
CA ALA A 98 -2.12 15.36 13.84
C ALA A 98 -0.77 16.09 13.67
N ASP A 99 0.00 15.77 12.65
CA ASP A 99 1.24 16.47 12.33
C ASP A 99 0.93 17.81 11.62
N GLU A 100 1.40 18.93 12.17
CA GLU A 100 1.19 20.28 11.62
C GLU A 100 1.71 20.44 10.18
N ARG A 101 2.61 19.54 9.76
CA ARG A 101 3.13 19.49 8.39
C ARG A 101 2.21 18.76 7.41
N CYS A 102 1.12 18.16 7.87
CA CYS A 102 0.15 17.47 7.03
C CYS A 102 -0.98 18.42 6.60
N THR A 103 -1.39 18.36 5.34
CA THR A 103 -2.56 19.12 4.84
C THR A 103 -3.89 18.62 5.41
N GLY A 104 -3.90 17.45 6.08
CA GLY A 104 -5.10 16.76 6.51
C GLY A 104 -5.66 15.78 5.47
N LYS A 105 -5.17 15.81 4.21
CA LYS A 105 -5.47 14.82 3.18
C LYS A 105 -4.50 13.65 3.30
N VAL A 106 -5.02 12.40 3.38
CA VAL A 106 -4.19 11.20 3.56
C VAL A 106 -4.60 10.09 2.61
N GLY A 107 -3.63 9.65 1.79
CA GLY A 107 -3.76 8.48 0.92
C GLY A 107 -3.18 7.21 1.53
N LEU A 108 -3.47 6.09 0.86
CA LEU A 108 -2.92 4.76 1.13
C LEU A 108 -2.12 4.28 -0.07
N VAL A 109 -0.98 3.62 0.16
CA VAL A 109 -0.32 2.80 -0.87
C VAL A 109 0.09 1.47 -0.27
N GLY A 110 -0.25 0.38 -0.95
CA GLY A 110 0.06 -0.96 -0.48
C GLY A 110 0.49 -1.90 -1.60
N PHE A 111 1.25 -2.93 -1.22
CA PHE A 111 1.85 -3.90 -2.10
C PHE A 111 1.52 -5.32 -1.63
N CYS A 112 1.15 -6.23 -2.54
CA CYS A 112 0.81 -7.61 -2.20
C CYS A 112 -0.28 -7.67 -1.11
N MET A 113 0.02 -8.23 0.06
CA MET A 113 -0.87 -8.24 1.22
C MET A 113 -1.32 -6.83 1.62
N GLY A 114 -0.40 -5.85 1.57
CA GLY A 114 -0.70 -4.44 1.87
C GLY A 114 -1.75 -3.82 0.96
N ALA A 115 -1.79 -4.21 -0.31
CA ALA A 115 -2.81 -3.75 -1.25
C ALA A 115 -4.22 -4.24 -0.88
N GLY A 116 -4.34 -5.45 -0.32
CA GLY A 116 -5.62 -5.93 0.21
C GLY A 116 -6.12 -5.10 1.39
N PHE A 117 -5.23 -4.67 2.30
CA PHE A 117 -5.58 -3.70 3.36
C PHE A 117 -6.04 -2.38 2.77
N CYS A 118 -5.34 -1.86 1.75
CA CYS A 118 -5.70 -0.62 1.08
C CYS A 118 -7.10 -0.69 0.46
N LEU A 119 -7.46 -1.79 -0.19
CA LEU A 119 -8.79 -1.98 -0.79
C LEU A 119 -9.89 -1.98 0.27
N VAL A 120 -9.72 -2.70 1.39
CA VAL A 120 -10.71 -2.69 2.46
C VAL A 120 -10.87 -1.30 3.08
N LEU A 121 -9.75 -0.62 3.40
CA LEU A 121 -9.77 0.71 4.01
C LEU A 121 -10.30 1.79 3.06
N SER A 122 -10.11 1.65 1.74
CA SER A 122 -10.63 2.60 0.76
C SER A 122 -12.14 2.78 0.81
N SER A 123 -12.87 1.72 1.21
CA SER A 123 -14.33 1.74 1.29
C SER A 123 -14.90 2.26 2.61
N GLN A 124 -14.03 2.64 3.57
CA GLN A 124 -14.46 3.10 4.90
C GLN A 124 -14.69 4.62 5.01
N GLY A 125 -14.40 5.38 3.96
CA GLY A 125 -14.63 6.83 3.92
C GLY A 125 -13.68 7.66 4.79
N ILE A 126 -12.54 7.08 5.20
CA ILE A 126 -11.56 7.73 6.09
C ILE A 126 -10.25 8.11 5.38
N PHE A 127 -10.01 7.58 4.19
CA PHE A 127 -8.88 7.95 3.35
C PHE A 127 -9.34 8.68 2.09
N ASP A 128 -8.50 9.54 1.54
CA ASP A 128 -8.82 10.40 0.41
C ASP A 128 -8.46 9.78 -0.94
N ALA A 129 -7.49 8.86 -1.00
CA ALA A 129 -7.14 8.08 -2.20
C ALA A 129 -6.43 6.78 -1.81
N SER A 130 -6.45 5.78 -2.69
CA SER A 130 -5.84 4.47 -2.45
C SER A 130 -5.09 3.96 -3.67
N ALA A 131 -3.85 3.48 -3.47
CA ALA A 131 -3.04 2.80 -4.48
C ALA A 131 -2.84 1.34 -4.08
N ALA A 132 -3.49 0.41 -4.80
CA ALA A 132 -3.48 -1.02 -4.50
C ALA A 132 -2.74 -1.82 -5.57
N ASN A 133 -1.51 -2.29 -5.25
CA ASN A 133 -0.65 -2.94 -6.22
C ASN A 133 -0.61 -4.45 -6.01
N TYR A 134 -1.05 -5.24 -7.04
CA TYR A 134 -1.09 -6.71 -7.07
C TYR A 134 -1.64 -7.35 -5.78
N GLY A 135 -2.71 -6.77 -5.22
CA GLY A 135 -3.38 -7.29 -4.03
C GLY A 135 -4.51 -8.28 -4.34
N LEU A 136 -4.80 -9.13 -3.37
CA LEU A 136 -6.02 -9.92 -3.38
C LEU A 136 -7.22 -9.02 -3.09
N LEU A 137 -8.33 -9.25 -3.80
CA LEU A 137 -9.60 -8.62 -3.46
C LEU A 137 -10.15 -9.17 -2.14
N PRO A 138 -10.87 -8.35 -1.35
CA PRO A 138 -11.61 -8.85 -0.20
C PRO A 138 -12.66 -9.87 -0.64
N GLN A 139 -13.10 -10.74 0.28
CA GLN A 139 -14.13 -11.75 -0.02
C GLN A 139 -15.45 -11.12 -0.48
N ASP A 140 -15.86 -10.06 0.21
CA ASP A 140 -16.98 -9.21 -0.21
C ASP A 140 -16.43 -7.97 -0.92
N ILE A 141 -16.68 -7.87 -2.22
CA ILE A 141 -16.22 -6.76 -3.05
C ILE A 141 -17.25 -5.63 -3.17
N GLU A 142 -18.48 -5.83 -2.74
CA GLU A 142 -19.56 -4.84 -2.91
C GLU A 142 -19.27 -3.50 -2.19
N PRO A 143 -18.65 -3.49 -0.99
CA PRO A 143 -18.25 -2.23 -0.34
C PRO A 143 -17.31 -1.35 -1.18
N LEU A 144 -16.53 -1.95 -2.11
CA LEU A 144 -15.60 -1.21 -2.97
C LEU A 144 -16.32 -0.22 -3.91
N SER A 145 -17.60 -0.42 -4.18
CA SER A 145 -18.42 0.55 -4.93
C SER A 145 -18.56 1.92 -4.24
N ARG A 146 -18.13 2.04 -2.99
CA ARG A 146 -18.15 3.29 -2.19
C ARG A 146 -16.75 3.70 -1.75
N SER A 147 -15.72 3.21 -2.44
CA SER A 147 -14.32 3.55 -2.12
C SER A 147 -14.02 5.03 -2.37
N CYS A 148 -13.02 5.55 -1.68
CA CYS A 148 -12.30 6.71 -2.16
C CYS A 148 -11.69 6.42 -3.55
N PRO A 149 -11.17 7.41 -4.29
CA PRO A 149 -10.47 7.19 -5.55
C PRO A 149 -9.40 6.09 -5.47
N VAL A 150 -9.36 5.19 -6.47
CA VAL A 150 -8.47 4.01 -6.47
C VAL A 150 -7.62 3.95 -7.72
N VAL A 151 -6.29 3.91 -7.56
CA VAL A 151 -5.36 3.46 -8.60
C VAL A 151 -4.85 2.06 -8.27
N ALA A 152 -4.82 1.15 -9.26
CA ALA A 152 -4.33 -0.21 -9.02
C ALA A 152 -3.54 -0.77 -10.20
N SER A 153 -2.54 -1.59 -9.87
CA SER A 153 -1.63 -2.20 -10.83
C SER A 153 -1.55 -3.69 -10.60
N PHE A 154 -1.73 -4.48 -11.68
CA PHE A 154 -1.69 -5.94 -11.64
C PHE A 154 -0.76 -6.48 -12.73
N GLY A 155 -0.22 -7.69 -12.54
CA GLY A 155 0.54 -8.39 -13.55
C GLY A 155 -0.28 -9.54 -14.16
N ALA A 156 -0.40 -9.60 -15.48
CA ALA A 156 -1.13 -10.68 -16.16
C ALA A 156 -0.48 -12.06 -15.99
N LYS A 157 0.82 -12.11 -15.66
CA LYS A 157 1.55 -13.35 -15.38
C LYS A 157 1.62 -13.68 -13.88
N ASP A 158 0.85 -12.97 -13.05
CA ASP A 158 0.76 -13.23 -11.62
C ASP A 158 0.17 -14.63 -11.36
N ARG A 159 0.79 -15.38 -10.43
CA ARG A 159 0.37 -16.72 -10.03
C ARG A 159 -0.27 -16.75 -8.64
N ILE A 160 -0.24 -15.62 -7.93
CA ILE A 160 -0.80 -15.46 -6.58
C ILE A 160 -2.18 -14.80 -6.68
N VAL A 161 -2.27 -13.75 -7.48
CA VAL A 161 -3.54 -13.05 -7.74
C VAL A 161 -4.19 -13.69 -8.97
N ALA A 162 -5.42 -14.12 -8.83
CA ALA A 162 -6.14 -14.80 -9.90
C ALA A 162 -6.33 -13.91 -11.13
N GLY A 163 -6.23 -14.47 -12.33
CA GLY A 163 -6.56 -13.76 -13.56
C GLY A 163 -7.96 -13.15 -13.54
N GLY A 164 -8.12 -11.98 -14.14
CA GLY A 164 -9.39 -11.25 -14.15
C GLY A 164 -9.67 -10.43 -12.87
N THR A 165 -8.74 -10.40 -11.90
CA THR A 165 -8.88 -9.58 -10.68
C THR A 165 -8.95 -8.09 -11.02
N ALA A 166 -8.13 -7.59 -11.94
CA ALA A 166 -8.17 -6.21 -12.42
C ALA A 166 -9.55 -5.85 -13.00
N ALA A 167 -10.10 -6.70 -13.87
CA ALA A 167 -11.41 -6.49 -14.46
C ALA A 167 -12.57 -6.52 -13.44
N LYS A 168 -12.47 -7.38 -12.41
CA LYS A 168 -13.45 -7.42 -11.31
C LYS A 168 -13.41 -6.13 -10.48
N LEU A 169 -12.21 -5.65 -10.15
CA LEU A 169 -12.04 -4.40 -9.43
C LEU A 169 -12.57 -3.22 -10.25
N GLU A 170 -12.19 -3.14 -11.52
CA GLU A 170 -12.71 -2.13 -12.46
C GLU A 170 -14.24 -2.12 -12.47
N ALA A 171 -14.87 -3.28 -12.62
CA ALA A 171 -16.32 -3.39 -12.71
C ALA A 171 -17.06 -2.92 -11.43
N VAL A 172 -16.56 -3.25 -10.23
CA VAL A 172 -17.20 -2.84 -8.99
C VAL A 172 -17.03 -1.33 -8.73
N LEU A 173 -15.85 -0.78 -9.00
CA LEU A 173 -15.60 0.65 -8.86
C LEU A 173 -16.42 1.47 -9.89
N ALA A 174 -16.55 0.96 -11.13
CA ALA A 174 -17.36 1.59 -12.16
C ALA A 174 -18.84 1.70 -11.78
N ARG A 175 -19.42 0.65 -11.18
CA ARG A 175 -20.79 0.68 -10.70
C ARG A 175 -21.05 1.74 -9.64
N GLY A 176 -20.04 2.05 -8.83
CA GLY A 176 -20.10 3.08 -7.80
C GLY A 176 -19.67 4.47 -8.30
N GLU A 177 -19.37 4.62 -9.59
CA GLU A 177 -18.83 5.86 -10.18
C GLU A 177 -17.56 6.36 -9.48
N VAL A 178 -16.81 5.44 -8.84
CA VAL A 178 -15.57 5.75 -8.13
C VAL A 178 -14.50 6.19 -9.14
N PRO A 179 -13.81 7.33 -8.93
CA PRO A 179 -12.64 7.71 -9.71
C PRO A 179 -11.58 6.62 -9.64
N ARG A 180 -11.08 6.15 -10.80
CA ARG A 180 -10.19 4.99 -10.82
C ARG A 180 -9.26 4.97 -12.01
N ASP A 181 -8.12 4.33 -11.81
CA ASP A 181 -7.13 4.01 -12.85
C ASP A 181 -6.60 2.59 -12.61
N ILE A 182 -7.18 1.62 -13.30
CA ILE A 182 -6.85 0.19 -13.13
C ILE A 182 -6.09 -0.30 -14.36
N LYS A 183 -4.85 -0.83 -14.14
CA LYS A 183 -4.01 -1.35 -15.23
C LYS A 183 -3.49 -2.74 -14.94
N GLU A 184 -3.59 -3.61 -15.93
CA GLU A 184 -2.96 -4.92 -15.96
C GLU A 184 -1.82 -4.91 -16.99
N TYR A 185 -0.61 -5.25 -16.52
CA TYR A 185 0.60 -5.30 -17.35
C TYR A 185 0.81 -6.73 -17.89
N SER A 186 0.89 -6.87 -19.21
CA SER A 186 0.92 -8.15 -19.92
C SER A 186 2.13 -9.03 -19.59
N ASP A 187 3.26 -8.43 -19.25
CA ASP A 187 4.56 -9.12 -19.24
C ASP A 187 5.16 -9.39 -17.88
N VAL A 188 4.53 -8.89 -16.80
CA VAL A 188 5.00 -9.04 -15.42
C VAL A 188 4.10 -9.94 -14.59
N GLY A 189 4.66 -10.44 -13.49
CA GLY A 189 3.95 -11.24 -12.50
C GLY A 189 3.75 -10.50 -11.18
N HIS A 190 3.67 -11.26 -10.08
CA HIS A 190 3.51 -10.71 -8.74
C HIS A 190 4.73 -9.88 -8.32
N SER A 191 4.51 -8.83 -7.52
CA SER A 191 5.55 -8.01 -6.90
C SER A 191 6.50 -7.29 -7.87
N PHE A 192 6.09 -7.03 -9.12
CA PHE A 192 6.94 -6.41 -10.12
C PHE A 192 7.44 -5.00 -9.77
N MET A 193 6.83 -4.33 -8.78
CA MET A 193 7.27 -3.02 -8.27
C MET A 193 8.23 -3.14 -7.07
N ASN A 194 8.37 -4.32 -6.45
CA ASN A 194 9.26 -4.51 -5.30
C ASN A 194 10.66 -4.93 -5.75
N ASN A 195 11.67 -4.21 -5.27
CA ASN A 195 13.08 -4.57 -5.48
C ASN A 195 13.73 -4.88 -4.14
N TRP A 196 13.57 -6.11 -3.68
CA TRP A 196 14.07 -6.54 -2.37
C TRP A 196 15.60 -6.66 -2.28
N GLY A 197 16.33 -6.41 -3.38
CA GLY A 197 17.80 -6.48 -3.39
C GLY A 197 18.36 -7.89 -3.19
N ILE A 198 17.60 -8.91 -3.60
CA ILE A 198 17.99 -10.32 -3.42
C ILE A 198 19.25 -10.65 -4.25
N PRO A 199 20.30 -11.29 -3.67
CA PRO A 199 21.53 -11.61 -4.38
C PRO A 199 21.33 -12.55 -5.57
N GLY A 200 22.17 -12.41 -6.59
CA GLY A 200 22.10 -13.02 -7.91
C GLY A 200 21.60 -14.47 -8.05
N PRO A 201 22.08 -15.48 -7.30
CA PRO A 201 21.60 -16.85 -7.44
C PRO A 201 20.13 -17.03 -7.07
N VAL A 202 19.63 -16.28 -6.09
CA VAL A 202 18.25 -16.37 -5.59
C VAL A 202 17.28 -15.63 -6.52
N ARG A 203 17.75 -14.65 -7.30
CA ARG A 203 16.94 -13.97 -8.34
C ARG A 203 16.40 -14.93 -9.42
N ILE A 204 17.03 -16.07 -9.60
CA ILE A 204 16.50 -17.11 -10.51
C ILE A 204 15.18 -17.66 -9.97
N ILE A 205 15.05 -17.83 -8.65
CA ILE A 205 13.81 -18.29 -7.99
C ILE A 205 12.70 -17.25 -8.16
N GLU A 206 13.01 -15.96 -8.00
CA GLU A 206 12.02 -14.88 -8.23
C GLU A 206 11.49 -14.90 -9.67
N ARG A 207 12.39 -15.10 -10.67
CA ARG A 207 12.00 -15.19 -12.08
C ARG A 207 11.12 -16.41 -12.36
N ILE A 208 11.46 -17.58 -11.79
CA ILE A 208 10.68 -18.81 -11.93
C ILE A 208 9.31 -18.64 -11.27
N ALA A 209 9.27 -18.01 -10.08
CA ALA A 209 8.04 -17.69 -9.37
C ALA A 209 7.22 -16.53 -10.01
N ARG A 210 7.79 -15.86 -11.01
CA ARG A 210 7.23 -14.64 -11.64
C ARG A 210 6.96 -13.52 -10.62
N MET A 211 7.92 -13.30 -9.73
CA MET A 211 7.91 -12.27 -8.69
C MET A 211 9.05 -11.24 -8.87
N ALA A 212 9.68 -11.24 -10.04
CA ALA A 212 10.84 -10.39 -10.29
C ALA A 212 10.42 -8.93 -10.53
N TYR A 213 11.22 -8.02 -9.96
CA TYR A 213 11.16 -6.59 -10.27
C TYR A 213 11.32 -6.34 -11.76
N SER A 214 10.48 -5.50 -12.33
CA SER A 214 10.54 -5.04 -13.72
C SER A 214 10.50 -3.51 -13.74
N GLU A 215 11.64 -2.90 -14.06
CA GLU A 215 11.82 -1.45 -13.96
C GLU A 215 10.85 -0.65 -14.85
N PRO A 216 10.63 -0.99 -16.14
CA PRO A 216 9.71 -0.22 -16.99
C PRO A 216 8.29 -0.18 -16.48
N GLU A 217 7.74 -1.34 -16.11
CA GLU A 217 6.37 -1.44 -15.61
C GLU A 217 6.22 -0.88 -14.19
N ALA A 218 7.26 -1.04 -13.35
CA ALA A 218 7.29 -0.45 -12.02
C ALA A 218 7.29 1.08 -12.11
N GLU A 219 8.10 1.65 -13.00
CA GLU A 219 8.18 3.10 -13.16
C GLU A 219 6.88 3.67 -13.75
N ASP A 220 6.28 3.03 -14.75
CA ASP A 220 4.96 3.42 -15.26
C ASP A 220 3.88 3.37 -14.15
N ALA A 221 3.85 2.31 -13.34
CA ALA A 221 2.93 2.20 -12.22
C ALA A 221 3.16 3.32 -11.19
N TRP A 222 4.41 3.67 -10.90
CA TRP A 222 4.75 4.78 -10.02
C TRP A 222 4.30 6.13 -10.57
N GLN A 223 4.50 6.42 -11.84
CA GLN A 223 4.04 7.67 -12.47
C GLN A 223 2.51 7.79 -12.40
N ARG A 224 1.78 6.69 -12.59
CA ARG A 224 0.32 6.64 -12.43
C ARG A 224 -0.09 6.92 -10.99
N ILE A 225 0.53 6.27 -9.99
CA ILE A 225 0.26 6.50 -8.57
C ILE A 225 0.48 7.96 -8.20
N LEU A 226 1.63 8.53 -8.57
CA LEU A 226 1.98 9.90 -8.24
C LEU A 226 1.08 10.91 -8.95
N GLY A 227 0.70 10.66 -10.20
CA GLY A 227 -0.28 11.47 -10.95
C GLY A 227 -1.65 11.45 -10.28
N PHE A 228 -2.13 10.26 -9.93
CA PHE A 228 -3.42 10.05 -9.29
C PHE A 228 -3.49 10.67 -7.88
N PHE A 229 -2.43 10.51 -7.08
CA PHE A 229 -2.37 11.15 -5.76
C PHE A 229 -2.31 12.68 -5.85
N ARG A 230 -1.64 13.23 -6.85
CA ARG A 230 -1.61 14.67 -7.09
C ARG A 230 -2.99 15.22 -7.42
N GLU A 231 -3.82 14.46 -8.13
CA GLU A 231 -5.20 14.85 -8.47
C GLU A 231 -6.14 14.77 -7.25
N HIS A 232 -5.98 13.75 -6.40
CA HIS A 232 -6.96 13.44 -5.36
C HIS A 232 -6.53 13.81 -3.93
N LEU A 233 -5.27 14.16 -3.67
CA LEU A 233 -4.76 14.57 -2.36
C LEU A 233 -4.38 16.06 -2.27
N SER A 234 -4.59 16.83 -3.37
CA SER A 234 -4.35 18.28 -3.37
C SER A 234 -5.45 19.06 -2.66
#